data_240930ece1c1ba7a30e97f3090b56a80
#
_entry.id   240930ece1c1ba7a30e97f3090b56a80
#
_cell.length_a   1.000
_cell.length_b   1.000
_cell.length_c   1.000
_cell.angle_alpha   90.00
_cell.angle_beta   90.00
_cell.angle_gamma   90.00
#
_symmetry.space_group_name_H-M   'P 1'
#
loop_
_entity.id
_entity.type
_entity.pdbx_description
1 polymer ?
#
loop_
_entity_poly.entity_id
_entity_poly.type
_entity_poly.pdbx_seq_one_letter_code
_entity_poly.pdbx_strand_id
1 'polypeptide(L)'
;MQPEITKFNDSVYQIDVLMEDKPGRMSCYYIDSSDPILIEVGPSNSFPYLVSALNSLGIENINRSAITHLHLDHVGGIGHVVEKYKNHFVYIHELGLKHLPNPEKLWNEVAAIYTEDWLTENWGNIKPTPIENIKILNDGFNFDLGNNRKLSSIYSPGHAKHHFSFYDSLSKTIFMGDTLGLIYPHGDFVQPNLPPPDFNRDVLIKTLEDISKLELNYIGIAHFGIHENPYKLIDDAINSIDKWVNFVKDIPELSNQEAAKKLKEWVTQNYKALKIDDQTISNYMQNSNFEMQIWGLRNSLI
;
A
#
# COMPACT_ATOMS: atom_id res chain seq x y z
N MET A 1 12.85 -17.30 -6.23
CA MET A 1 13.60 -16.03 -6.01
C MET A 1 13.74 -15.83 -4.51
N GLN A 2 14.76 -15.11 -4.02
CA GLN A 2 14.91 -14.80 -2.60
C GLN A 2 14.42 -13.37 -2.37
N PRO A 3 13.66 -13.09 -1.31
CA PRO A 3 13.24 -11.75 -0.96
C PRO A 3 14.45 -10.86 -0.63
N GLU A 4 14.44 -9.63 -1.11
CA GLU A 4 15.45 -8.66 -0.71
C GLU A 4 15.04 -8.02 0.63
N ILE A 5 16.02 -7.88 1.52
CA ILE A 5 15.84 -7.22 2.81
C ILE A 5 16.82 -6.06 2.89
N THR A 6 16.28 -4.87 2.99
CA THR A 6 17.07 -3.65 3.16
C THR A 6 16.96 -3.19 4.62
N LYS A 7 18.07 -3.17 5.34
CA LYS A 7 18.13 -2.56 6.66
C LYS A 7 18.15 -1.04 6.48
N PHE A 8 17.02 -0.39 6.78
CA PHE A 8 16.88 1.05 6.60
C PHE A 8 17.61 1.85 7.70
N ASN A 9 17.45 1.41 8.96
CA ASN A 9 18.14 1.96 10.12
C ASN A 9 18.38 0.83 11.14
N ASP A 10 18.78 1.15 12.36
CA ASP A 10 19.14 0.11 13.36
C ASP A 10 18.00 -0.82 13.72
N SER A 11 16.75 -0.45 13.42
CA SER A 11 15.57 -1.20 13.86
C SER A 11 14.44 -1.32 12.83
N VAL A 12 14.58 -0.76 11.64
CA VAL A 12 13.58 -0.86 10.58
C VAL A 12 14.15 -1.61 9.39
N TYR A 13 13.46 -2.67 9.00
CA TYR A 13 13.79 -3.50 7.85
C TYR A 13 12.66 -3.40 6.82
N GLN A 14 13.01 -3.04 5.60
CA GLN A 14 12.15 -3.15 4.45
C GLN A 14 12.32 -4.55 3.85
N ILE A 15 11.22 -5.22 3.58
CA ILE A 15 11.18 -6.57 3.00
C ILE A 15 10.42 -6.48 1.68
N ASP A 16 11.11 -6.77 0.57
CA ASP A 16 10.45 -6.98 -0.72
C ASP A 16 9.79 -8.36 -0.72
N VAL A 17 8.47 -8.39 -0.69
CA VAL A 17 7.72 -9.65 -0.62
C VAL A 17 7.44 -10.27 -1.99
N LEU A 18 8.14 -9.80 -3.03
CA LEU A 18 8.10 -10.36 -4.39
C LEU A 18 6.67 -10.58 -4.91
N MET A 19 5.80 -9.57 -4.77
CA MET A 19 4.44 -9.64 -5.28
C MET A 19 4.45 -10.00 -6.78
N GLU A 20 3.62 -10.96 -7.19
CA GLU A 20 3.59 -11.53 -8.56
C GLU A 20 4.94 -12.12 -9.01
N ASP A 21 5.72 -12.66 -8.08
CA ASP A 21 7.08 -13.19 -8.31
C ASP A 21 8.05 -12.16 -8.93
N LYS A 22 7.81 -10.86 -8.66
CA LYS A 22 8.62 -9.75 -9.20
C LYS A 22 9.19 -8.88 -8.07
N PRO A 23 10.47 -8.49 -8.17
CA PRO A 23 11.07 -7.58 -7.21
C PRO A 23 10.53 -6.15 -7.40
N GLY A 24 10.57 -5.37 -6.29
CA GLY A 24 10.25 -3.95 -6.33
C GLY A 24 8.77 -3.63 -6.52
N ARG A 25 7.86 -4.55 -6.15
CA ARG A 25 6.41 -4.39 -6.32
C ARG A 25 5.69 -4.07 -5.03
N MET A 26 6.04 -4.76 -3.94
CA MET A 26 5.39 -4.62 -2.64
C MET A 26 6.41 -4.74 -1.52
N SER A 27 6.43 -3.74 -0.64
CA SER A 27 7.24 -3.69 0.58
C SER A 27 6.39 -3.97 1.81
N CYS A 28 6.86 -4.87 2.68
CA CYS A 28 6.45 -4.97 4.07
C CYS A 28 7.55 -4.41 4.95
N TYR A 29 7.22 -3.94 6.16
CA TYR A 29 8.19 -3.36 7.05
C TYR A 29 8.18 -4.09 8.40
N TYR A 30 9.35 -4.57 8.82
CA TYR A 30 9.54 -5.11 10.14
C TYR A 30 10.22 -4.07 11.02
N ILE A 31 9.60 -3.71 12.14
CA ILE A 31 10.17 -2.84 13.15
C ILE A 31 10.65 -3.70 14.31
N ASP A 32 11.97 -3.83 14.41
CA ASP A 32 12.64 -4.50 15.51
C ASP A 32 12.60 -3.65 16.77
N SER A 33 12.09 -4.23 17.84
CA SER A 33 11.90 -3.54 19.12
C SER A 33 11.67 -4.56 20.24
N SER A 34 11.53 -4.11 21.49
CA SER A 34 11.18 -5.01 22.60
C SER A 34 9.81 -5.70 22.43
N ASP A 35 8.91 -5.07 21.67
CA ASP A 35 7.66 -5.65 21.20
C ASP A 35 7.52 -5.35 19.69
N PRO A 36 8.07 -6.23 18.83
CA PRO A 36 8.21 -5.97 17.40
C PRO A 36 6.87 -5.99 16.67
N ILE A 37 6.80 -5.30 15.52
CA ILE A 37 5.61 -5.23 14.70
C ILE A 37 5.95 -5.32 13.22
N LEU A 38 5.06 -5.96 12.47
CA LEU A 38 5.09 -5.99 11.02
C LEU A 38 4.07 -4.98 10.47
N ILE A 39 4.48 -4.16 9.53
CA ILE A 39 3.57 -3.28 8.76
C ILE A 39 3.42 -3.90 7.38
N GLU A 40 2.21 -4.18 6.96
CA GLU A 40 1.81 -4.94 5.79
C GLU A 40 2.23 -6.42 5.83
N VAL A 41 1.54 -7.25 5.03
CA VAL A 41 1.85 -8.67 4.89
C VAL A 41 1.89 -9.14 3.43
N GLY A 42 1.46 -8.28 2.50
CA GLY A 42 1.37 -8.61 1.09
C GLY A 42 0.18 -9.51 0.72
N PRO A 43 0.04 -9.87 -0.56
CA PRO A 43 -0.95 -10.84 -1.03
C PRO A 43 -0.61 -12.27 -0.56
N SER A 44 -1.57 -13.20 -0.69
CA SER A 44 -1.40 -14.58 -0.21
C SER A 44 -0.19 -15.29 -0.81
N ASN A 45 0.08 -15.09 -2.12
CA ASN A 45 1.23 -15.71 -2.80
C ASN A 45 2.58 -15.16 -2.31
N SER A 46 2.60 -13.97 -1.70
CA SER A 46 3.82 -13.37 -1.12
C SER A 46 4.16 -13.93 0.26
N PHE A 47 3.25 -14.62 0.93
CA PHE A 47 3.47 -15.15 2.28
C PHE A 47 4.72 -16.02 2.43
N PRO A 48 5.06 -16.96 1.52
CA PRO A 48 6.29 -17.75 1.61
C PRO A 48 7.56 -16.88 1.59
N TYR A 49 7.56 -15.79 0.81
CA TYR A 49 8.67 -14.85 0.74
C TYR A 49 8.81 -14.04 2.03
N LEU A 50 7.68 -13.55 2.58
CA LEU A 50 7.68 -12.88 3.89
C LEU A 50 8.25 -13.78 4.99
N VAL A 51 7.82 -15.06 5.04
CA VAL A 51 8.35 -16.05 6.00
C VAL A 51 9.85 -16.28 5.79
N SER A 52 10.29 -16.43 4.54
CA SER A 52 11.72 -16.60 4.22
C SER A 52 12.56 -15.42 4.70
N ALA A 53 12.07 -14.20 4.50
CA ALA A 53 12.74 -12.99 4.97
C ALA A 53 12.82 -12.92 6.49
N LEU A 54 11.72 -13.15 7.20
CA LEU A 54 11.70 -13.15 8.66
C LEU A 54 12.64 -14.21 9.24
N ASN A 55 12.65 -15.43 8.68
CA ASN A 55 13.56 -16.49 9.08
C ASN A 55 15.04 -16.09 8.89
N SER A 56 15.38 -15.41 7.78
CA SER A 56 16.75 -14.95 7.52
C SER A 56 17.22 -13.85 8.48
N LEU A 57 16.27 -13.12 9.09
CA LEU A 57 16.51 -12.18 10.17
C LEU A 57 16.55 -12.85 11.56
N GLY A 58 16.36 -14.19 11.64
CA GLY A 58 16.30 -14.93 12.90
C GLY A 58 14.98 -14.77 13.66
N ILE A 59 13.93 -14.31 12.99
CA ILE A 59 12.61 -14.05 13.58
C ILE A 59 11.77 -15.31 13.45
N GLU A 60 11.65 -16.07 14.53
CA GLU A 60 10.87 -17.30 14.57
C GLU A 60 9.40 -17.08 14.88
N ASN A 61 9.05 -15.97 15.53
CA ASN A 61 7.69 -15.61 15.89
C ASN A 61 7.47 -14.11 15.80
N ILE A 62 6.28 -13.72 15.38
CA ILE A 62 5.81 -12.34 15.38
C ILE A 62 4.37 -12.30 15.88
N ASN A 63 4.08 -11.43 16.84
CA ASN A 63 2.81 -11.45 17.58
C ASN A 63 1.80 -10.44 17.04
N ARG A 64 2.23 -9.50 16.21
CA ARG A 64 1.35 -8.44 15.72
C ARG A 64 1.75 -7.91 14.36
N SER A 65 0.73 -7.55 13.59
CA SER A 65 0.86 -6.76 12.36
C SER A 65 -0.13 -5.60 12.36
N ALA A 66 0.25 -4.51 11.72
CA ALA A 66 -0.58 -3.35 11.44
C ALA A 66 -0.75 -3.25 9.92
N ILE A 67 -1.99 -3.28 9.44
CA ILE A 67 -2.32 -3.26 8.02
C ILE A 67 -2.91 -1.90 7.69
N THR A 68 -2.40 -1.27 6.64
CA THR A 68 -2.87 0.06 6.26
C THR A 68 -4.32 0.04 5.80
N HIS A 69 -4.72 -0.92 4.98
CA HIS A 69 -6.07 -1.00 4.47
C HIS A 69 -6.45 -2.40 3.95
N LEU A 70 -7.69 -2.57 3.48
CA LEU A 70 -8.26 -3.90 3.17
C LEU A 70 -8.06 -4.36 1.71
N HIS A 71 -7.23 -3.71 0.89
CA HIS A 71 -6.96 -4.24 -0.44
C HIS A 71 -6.17 -5.55 -0.37
N LEU A 72 -6.44 -6.48 -1.30
CA LEU A 72 -5.95 -7.85 -1.24
C LEU A 72 -4.42 -7.97 -1.33
N ASP A 73 -3.79 -7.05 -2.01
CA ASP A 73 -2.33 -6.96 -2.11
C ASP A 73 -1.65 -6.53 -0.80
N HIS A 74 -2.41 -5.96 0.16
CA HIS A 74 -1.92 -5.62 1.50
C HIS A 74 -2.32 -6.64 2.55
N VAL A 75 -3.58 -7.10 2.53
CA VAL A 75 -4.15 -7.92 3.58
C VAL A 75 -4.28 -9.40 3.21
N GLY A 76 -4.07 -9.77 1.94
CA GLY A 76 -4.34 -11.11 1.44
C GLY A 76 -3.59 -12.23 2.18
N GLY A 77 -2.36 -11.96 2.60
CA GLY A 77 -1.51 -12.90 3.35
C GLY A 77 -1.88 -13.08 4.82
N ILE A 78 -2.78 -12.25 5.40
CA ILE A 78 -2.95 -12.19 6.87
C ILE A 78 -3.49 -13.49 7.48
N GLY A 79 -4.40 -14.20 6.82
CA GLY A 79 -4.90 -15.50 7.30
C GLY A 79 -3.79 -16.55 7.40
N HIS A 80 -2.81 -16.51 6.48
CA HIS A 80 -1.62 -17.38 6.54
C HIS A 80 -0.68 -16.99 7.67
N VAL A 81 -0.52 -15.68 7.94
CA VAL A 81 0.29 -15.16 9.05
C VAL A 81 -0.27 -15.61 10.38
N VAL A 82 -1.58 -15.46 10.60
CA VAL A 82 -2.27 -15.88 11.84
C VAL A 82 -2.22 -17.40 12.03
N GLU A 83 -2.33 -18.17 10.95
CA GLU A 83 -2.20 -19.64 11.02
C GLU A 83 -0.79 -20.08 11.42
N LYS A 84 0.23 -19.41 10.88
CA LYS A 84 1.65 -19.77 11.15
C LYS A 84 2.12 -19.33 12.52
N TYR A 85 1.85 -18.07 12.90
CA TYR A 85 2.40 -17.47 14.11
C TYR A 85 1.37 -17.50 15.24
N LYS A 86 1.67 -18.28 16.28
CA LYS A 86 0.77 -18.42 17.45
C LYS A 86 0.61 -17.07 18.17
N ASN A 87 -0.61 -16.79 18.59
CA ASN A 87 -0.98 -15.55 19.29
C ASN A 87 -0.73 -14.27 18.48
N HIS A 88 -0.75 -14.37 17.15
CA HIS A 88 -0.64 -13.22 16.30
C HIS A 88 -1.95 -12.42 16.26
N PHE A 89 -1.87 -11.10 16.39
CA PHE A 89 -3.00 -10.17 16.24
C PHE A 89 -2.75 -9.25 15.05
N VAL A 90 -3.78 -9.10 14.20
CA VAL A 90 -3.79 -8.11 13.14
C VAL A 90 -4.56 -6.87 13.59
N TYR A 91 -3.94 -5.72 13.46
CA TYR A 91 -4.53 -4.41 13.75
C TYR A 91 -4.94 -3.76 12.44
N ILE A 92 -6.22 -3.45 12.30
CA ILE A 92 -6.80 -2.97 11.04
C ILE A 92 -8.07 -2.15 11.30
N HIS A 93 -8.53 -1.41 10.29
CA HIS A 93 -9.80 -0.69 10.32
C HIS A 93 -10.99 -1.62 10.66
N GLU A 94 -12.02 -1.09 11.31
CA GLU A 94 -13.21 -1.86 11.77
C GLU A 94 -13.88 -2.70 10.68
N LEU A 95 -13.83 -2.28 9.42
CA LEU A 95 -14.32 -3.08 8.30
C LEU A 95 -13.61 -4.44 8.17
N GLY A 96 -12.41 -4.59 8.73
CA GLY A 96 -11.70 -5.87 8.81
C GLY A 96 -12.49 -6.95 9.54
N LEU A 97 -13.24 -6.59 10.59
CA LEU A 97 -14.11 -7.54 11.30
C LEU A 97 -15.20 -8.14 10.41
N LYS A 98 -15.64 -7.40 9.41
CA LYS A 98 -16.67 -7.84 8.48
C LYS A 98 -16.14 -8.70 7.35
N HIS A 99 -14.93 -8.39 6.85
CA HIS A 99 -14.40 -8.96 5.63
C HIS A 99 -13.39 -10.10 5.87
N LEU A 100 -12.55 -10.01 6.89
CA LEU A 100 -11.48 -10.98 7.07
C LEU A 100 -11.92 -12.36 7.60
N PRO A 101 -12.94 -12.47 8.47
CA PRO A 101 -13.46 -13.79 8.88
C PRO A 101 -14.19 -14.54 7.77
N ASN A 102 -14.79 -13.81 6.83
CA ASN A 102 -15.41 -14.36 5.63
C ASN A 102 -15.03 -13.50 4.42
N PRO A 103 -13.87 -13.79 3.77
CA PRO A 103 -13.32 -12.93 2.74
C PRO A 103 -13.97 -13.08 1.36
N GLU A 104 -14.96 -13.94 1.18
CA GLU A 104 -15.60 -14.22 -0.10
C GLU A 104 -16.12 -12.94 -0.79
N LYS A 105 -16.77 -12.06 -0.01
CA LYS A 105 -17.27 -10.80 -0.57
C LYS A 105 -16.13 -9.90 -1.07
N LEU A 106 -15.07 -9.75 -0.28
CA LEU A 106 -13.90 -8.97 -0.65
C LEU A 106 -13.22 -9.55 -1.89
N TRP A 107 -13.08 -10.87 -1.95
CA TRP A 107 -12.56 -11.58 -3.11
C TRP A 107 -13.37 -11.30 -4.37
N ASN A 108 -14.69 -11.44 -4.31
CA ASN A 108 -15.59 -11.25 -5.45
C ASN A 108 -15.58 -9.80 -5.96
N GLU A 109 -15.48 -8.81 -5.06
CA GLU A 109 -15.37 -7.39 -5.43
C GLU A 109 -14.09 -7.12 -6.24
N VAL A 110 -12.97 -7.71 -5.83
CA VAL A 110 -11.70 -7.54 -6.55
C VAL A 110 -11.66 -8.40 -7.82
N ALA A 111 -12.27 -9.59 -7.83
CA ALA A 111 -12.40 -10.43 -9.01
C ALA A 111 -13.21 -9.78 -10.14
N ALA A 112 -14.12 -8.86 -9.80
CA ALA A 112 -14.83 -8.06 -10.80
C ALA A 112 -13.91 -7.08 -11.55
N ILE A 113 -12.74 -6.76 -11.01
CA ILE A 113 -11.73 -5.87 -11.63
C ILE A 113 -10.66 -6.66 -12.37
N TYR A 114 -10.16 -7.75 -11.74
CA TYR A 114 -8.96 -8.49 -12.21
C TYR A 114 -9.26 -9.86 -12.80
N THR A 115 -10.43 -10.41 -12.69
CA THR A 115 -10.84 -11.80 -12.88
C THR A 115 -10.34 -12.74 -11.78
N GLU A 116 -11.11 -13.82 -11.53
CA GLU A 116 -10.81 -14.80 -10.47
C GLU A 116 -9.53 -15.59 -10.80
N ASP A 117 -9.37 -16.01 -12.06
CA ASP A 117 -8.19 -16.75 -12.51
C ASP A 117 -6.92 -15.91 -12.32
N TRP A 118 -6.96 -14.64 -12.72
CA TRP A 118 -5.81 -13.75 -12.57
C TRP A 118 -5.45 -13.53 -11.09
N LEU A 119 -6.44 -13.32 -10.23
CA LEU A 119 -6.20 -13.15 -8.79
C LEU A 119 -5.58 -14.39 -8.16
N THR A 120 -6.12 -15.57 -8.49
CA THR A 120 -5.60 -16.84 -7.97
C THR A 120 -4.17 -17.08 -8.39
N GLU A 121 -3.83 -16.81 -9.65
CA GLU A 121 -2.49 -16.98 -10.20
C GLU A 121 -1.49 -15.97 -9.59
N ASN A 122 -1.85 -14.70 -9.51
CA ASN A 122 -0.91 -13.62 -9.19
C ASN A 122 -0.89 -13.27 -7.69
N TRP A 123 -2.04 -13.25 -7.01
CA TRP A 123 -2.11 -12.86 -5.58
C TRP A 123 -2.43 -14.01 -4.63
N GLY A 124 -2.93 -15.14 -5.16
CA GLY A 124 -3.32 -16.31 -4.37
C GLY A 124 -4.62 -16.13 -3.60
N ASN A 125 -5.17 -17.23 -3.11
CA ASN A 125 -6.44 -17.23 -2.41
C ASN A 125 -6.28 -16.71 -0.98
N ILE A 126 -7.08 -15.72 -0.61
CA ILE A 126 -7.13 -15.21 0.76
C ILE A 126 -7.72 -16.27 1.71
N LYS A 127 -7.07 -16.47 2.86
CA LYS A 127 -7.58 -17.32 3.94
C LYS A 127 -8.41 -16.51 4.94
N PRO A 128 -9.50 -17.09 5.48
CA PRO A 128 -10.21 -16.49 6.62
C PRO A 128 -9.28 -16.24 7.79
N THR A 129 -9.47 -15.09 8.45
CA THR A 129 -8.77 -14.74 9.68
C THR A 129 -9.74 -14.87 10.86
N PRO A 130 -9.44 -15.68 11.89
CA PRO A 130 -10.31 -15.80 13.05
C PRO A 130 -10.57 -14.45 13.72
N ILE A 131 -11.81 -14.19 14.08
CA ILE A 131 -12.25 -12.88 14.60
C ILE A 131 -11.52 -12.48 15.89
N GLU A 132 -11.15 -13.44 16.71
CA GLU A 132 -10.38 -13.25 17.95
C GLU A 132 -8.97 -12.69 17.71
N ASN A 133 -8.41 -12.92 16.53
CA ASN A 133 -7.10 -12.40 16.12
C ASN A 133 -7.16 -10.98 15.55
N ILE A 134 -8.36 -10.43 15.31
CA ILE A 134 -8.53 -9.09 14.72
C ILE A 134 -8.68 -8.05 15.84
N LYS A 135 -7.87 -7.00 15.77
CA LYS A 135 -7.94 -5.83 16.65
C LYS A 135 -8.28 -4.59 15.84
N ILE A 136 -9.27 -3.83 16.30
CA ILE A 136 -9.69 -2.61 15.62
C ILE A 136 -8.70 -1.49 15.91
N LEU A 137 -8.23 -0.83 14.85
CA LEU A 137 -7.51 0.43 14.92
C LEU A 137 -8.47 1.60 15.04
N ASN A 138 -8.10 2.54 15.88
CA ASN A 138 -8.70 3.87 15.94
C ASN A 138 -7.62 4.91 15.61
N ASP A 139 -8.04 6.09 15.17
CA ASP A 139 -7.12 7.21 14.97
C ASP A 139 -6.40 7.54 16.30
N GLY A 140 -5.09 7.76 16.21
CA GLY A 140 -4.24 8.03 17.39
C GLY A 140 -3.94 6.81 18.27
N PHE A 141 -4.25 5.57 17.84
CA PHE A 141 -3.82 4.38 18.57
C PHE A 141 -2.29 4.29 18.57
N ASN A 142 -1.71 3.99 19.75
CA ASN A 142 -0.27 3.91 19.91
C ASN A 142 0.15 2.48 20.23
N PHE A 143 0.95 1.89 19.35
CA PHE A 143 1.71 0.70 19.65
C PHE A 143 2.92 1.10 20.51
N ASP A 144 3.03 0.56 21.69
CA ASP A 144 4.26 0.68 22.49
C ASP A 144 5.32 -0.27 21.87
N LEU A 145 6.43 0.30 21.46
CA LEU A 145 7.58 -0.43 20.92
C LEU A 145 8.71 -0.57 21.95
N GLY A 146 8.49 -0.12 23.20
CA GLY A 146 9.50 -0.04 24.25
C GLY A 146 10.41 1.19 24.14
N ASN A 147 11.18 1.44 25.21
CA ASN A 147 12.15 2.54 25.25
C ASN A 147 11.56 3.91 24.85
N ASN A 148 10.32 4.21 25.24
CA ASN A 148 9.55 5.40 24.87
C ASN A 148 9.31 5.59 23.37
N ARG A 149 9.57 4.59 22.54
CA ARG A 149 9.24 4.61 21.11
C ARG A 149 7.79 4.21 20.90
N LYS A 150 7.09 4.94 20.07
CA LYS A 150 5.69 4.68 19.69
C LYS A 150 5.54 4.64 18.18
N LEU A 151 4.72 3.71 17.72
CA LEU A 151 4.17 3.73 16.37
C LEU A 151 2.70 4.14 16.48
N SER A 152 2.34 5.29 15.94
CA SER A 152 0.99 5.85 16.05
C SER A 152 0.20 5.62 14.78
N SER A 153 -1.03 5.15 14.88
CA SER A 153 -1.95 5.09 13.73
C SER A 153 -2.53 6.48 13.45
N ILE A 154 -2.63 6.82 12.17
CA ILE A 154 -3.22 8.05 11.66
C ILE A 154 -4.28 7.64 10.65
N TYR A 155 -5.55 7.98 10.91
CA TYR A 155 -6.60 7.73 9.93
C TYR A 155 -6.33 8.58 8.69
N SER A 156 -6.12 7.93 7.54
CA SER A 156 -5.64 8.53 6.31
C SER A 156 -6.49 8.14 5.10
N PRO A 157 -7.80 8.51 5.10
CA PRO A 157 -8.72 8.16 4.02
C PRO A 157 -8.41 8.94 2.73
N GLY A 158 -9.05 8.47 1.65
CA GLY A 158 -9.02 9.13 0.34
C GLY A 158 -8.61 8.21 -0.79
N HIS A 159 -7.56 7.39 -0.62
CA HIS A 159 -7.30 6.21 -1.44
C HIS A 159 -8.37 5.13 -1.18
N ALA A 160 -8.60 4.84 0.08
CA ALA A 160 -9.68 3.99 0.57
C ALA A 160 -10.24 4.58 1.87
N LYS A 161 -11.54 4.39 2.14
CA LYS A 161 -12.20 4.89 3.36
C LYS A 161 -11.74 4.18 4.64
N HIS A 162 -11.07 3.05 4.50
CA HIS A 162 -10.58 2.20 5.59
C HIS A 162 -9.05 2.25 5.71
N HIS A 163 -8.42 3.34 5.27
CA HIS A 163 -6.97 3.47 5.25
C HIS A 163 -6.42 4.12 6.53
N PHE A 164 -5.33 3.56 7.04
CA PHE A 164 -4.48 4.11 8.10
C PHE A 164 -3.04 4.23 7.62
N SER A 165 -2.36 5.28 8.05
CA SER A 165 -0.92 5.40 8.00
C SER A 165 -0.33 5.19 9.39
N PHE A 166 0.97 4.83 9.49
CA PHE A 166 1.63 4.56 10.76
C PHE A 166 2.85 5.45 10.92
N TYR A 167 2.89 6.27 11.98
CA TYR A 167 3.97 7.20 12.26
C TYR A 167 4.88 6.68 13.38
N ASP A 168 6.15 6.44 13.06
CA ASP A 168 7.18 6.08 14.02
C ASP A 168 7.83 7.35 14.60
N SER A 169 7.60 7.57 15.88
CA SER A 169 8.06 8.76 16.58
C SER A 169 9.59 8.88 16.72
N LEU A 170 10.31 7.76 16.68
CA LEU A 170 11.77 7.75 16.84
C LEU A 170 12.48 8.13 15.53
N SER A 171 12.15 7.47 14.43
CA SER A 171 12.77 7.74 13.13
C SER A 171 12.11 8.90 12.39
N LYS A 172 10.93 9.35 12.83
CA LYS A 172 10.07 10.31 12.13
C LYS A 172 9.74 9.83 10.71
N THR A 173 9.53 8.51 10.60
CA THR A 173 9.10 7.85 9.38
C THR A 173 7.60 7.64 9.44
N ILE A 174 6.89 8.00 8.37
CA ILE A 174 5.49 7.66 8.20
C ILE A 174 5.36 6.54 7.15
N PHE A 175 4.69 5.43 7.50
CA PHE A 175 4.34 4.35 6.60
C PHE A 175 2.94 4.61 6.07
N MET A 176 2.84 4.98 4.78
CA MET A 176 1.64 5.56 4.19
C MET A 176 0.81 4.57 3.36
N GLY A 177 1.21 3.29 3.30
CA GLY A 177 0.52 2.35 2.39
C GLY A 177 0.41 2.94 0.99
N ASP A 178 -0.82 3.18 0.54
CA ASP A 178 -1.14 3.69 -0.79
C ASP A 178 -1.60 5.16 -0.81
N THR A 179 -1.67 5.79 0.37
CA THR A 179 -2.12 7.21 0.46
C THR A 179 -1.25 8.15 -0.36
N LEU A 180 0.07 7.90 -0.45
CA LEU A 180 0.96 8.70 -1.29
C LEU A 180 0.80 8.37 -2.78
N GLY A 181 0.52 7.12 -3.12
CA GLY A 181 0.62 6.53 -4.46
C GLY A 181 1.79 5.55 -4.57
N LEU A 182 2.35 5.41 -5.77
CA LEU A 182 3.35 4.41 -6.13
C LEU A 182 4.67 5.09 -6.52
N ILE A 183 5.80 4.54 -6.06
CA ILE A 183 7.15 4.92 -6.50
C ILE A 183 7.93 3.64 -6.76
N TYR A 184 7.93 3.16 -8.00
CA TYR A 184 8.66 1.94 -8.35
C TYR A 184 10.17 2.16 -8.35
N PRO A 185 10.98 1.08 -8.18
CA PRO A 185 12.42 1.16 -8.17
C PRO A 185 12.98 1.95 -9.37
N HIS A 186 13.98 2.78 -9.10
CA HIS A 186 14.61 3.71 -10.04
C HIS A 186 13.72 4.90 -10.47
N GLY A 187 12.48 5.00 -9.94
CA GLY A 187 11.65 6.20 -10.05
C GLY A 187 11.89 7.14 -8.87
N ASP A 188 11.87 8.43 -9.15
CA ASP A 188 11.93 9.51 -8.16
C ASP A 188 10.68 10.40 -8.19
N PHE A 189 9.60 9.88 -8.73
CA PHE A 189 8.34 10.57 -8.91
C PHE A 189 7.15 9.71 -8.45
N VAL A 190 6.11 10.37 -8.00
CA VAL A 190 4.91 9.71 -7.49
C VAL A 190 3.90 9.52 -8.61
N GLN A 191 3.46 8.28 -8.82
CA GLN A 191 2.29 7.98 -9.64
C GLN A 191 1.06 7.76 -8.75
N PRO A 192 -0.07 8.41 -9.02
CA PRO A 192 -1.29 8.20 -8.25
C PRO A 192 -1.79 6.75 -8.30
N ASN A 193 -2.39 6.29 -7.20
CA ASN A 193 -3.14 5.03 -7.13
C ASN A 193 -4.56 5.32 -6.62
N LEU A 194 -5.54 5.31 -7.54
CA LEU A 194 -6.86 5.91 -7.36
C LEU A 194 -7.98 4.88 -7.64
N PRO A 195 -8.08 3.80 -6.87
CA PRO A 195 -8.99 2.70 -7.14
C PRO A 195 -10.46 3.04 -6.84
N PRO A 196 -11.42 2.51 -7.63
CA PRO A 196 -12.82 2.56 -7.26
C PRO A 196 -13.11 1.55 -6.11
N PRO A 197 -14.22 1.68 -5.38
CA PRO A 197 -15.18 2.79 -5.42
C PRO A 197 -14.82 3.91 -4.44
N ASP A 198 -13.80 3.75 -3.62
CA ASP A 198 -13.56 4.54 -2.42
C ASP A 198 -12.70 5.78 -2.65
N PHE A 199 -12.02 5.88 -3.82
CA PHE A 199 -11.18 7.04 -4.11
C PHE A 199 -12.00 8.33 -4.05
N ASN A 200 -11.52 9.28 -3.25
CA ASN A 200 -12.06 10.63 -3.12
C ASN A 200 -10.92 11.64 -3.14
N ARG A 201 -10.89 12.46 -4.20
CA ARG A 201 -9.82 13.44 -4.43
C ARG A 201 -9.65 14.41 -3.26
N ASP A 202 -10.75 15.06 -2.83
CA ASP A 202 -10.66 16.14 -1.86
C ASP A 202 -10.28 15.62 -0.47
N VAL A 203 -10.77 14.43 -0.13
CA VAL A 203 -10.38 13.73 1.10
C VAL A 203 -8.91 13.32 1.04
N LEU A 204 -8.42 12.78 -0.07
CA LEU A 204 -7.02 12.36 -0.20
C LEU A 204 -6.06 13.55 -0.13
N ILE A 205 -6.36 14.65 -0.81
CA ILE A 205 -5.55 15.87 -0.74
C ILE A 205 -5.51 16.40 0.70
N LYS A 206 -6.68 16.49 1.35
CA LYS A 206 -6.74 16.92 2.75
C LYS A 206 -5.91 16.02 3.68
N THR A 207 -5.96 14.71 3.48
CA THR A 207 -5.14 13.74 4.21
C THR A 207 -3.64 14.00 4.01
N LEU A 208 -3.20 14.20 2.76
CA LEU A 208 -1.80 14.52 2.44
C LEU A 208 -1.35 15.84 3.06
N GLU A 209 -2.20 16.89 2.99
CA GLU A 209 -1.95 18.18 3.66
C GLU A 209 -1.86 18.07 5.19
N ASP A 210 -2.68 17.21 5.81
CA ASP A 210 -2.61 17.00 7.26
C ASP A 210 -1.36 16.22 7.66
N ILE A 211 -0.97 15.22 6.89
CA ILE A 211 0.27 14.47 7.09
C ILE A 211 1.49 15.37 6.90
N SER A 212 1.47 16.31 5.96
CA SER A 212 2.58 17.26 5.74
C SER A 212 2.88 18.19 6.92
N LYS A 213 1.97 18.30 7.90
CA LYS A 213 2.16 19.08 9.12
C LYS A 213 2.96 18.34 10.20
N LEU A 214 3.17 17.04 10.03
CA LEU A 214 3.99 16.22 10.92
C LEU A 214 5.47 16.52 10.68
N GLU A 215 6.28 16.29 11.70
CA GLU A 215 7.73 16.32 11.54
C GLU A 215 8.21 15.01 10.91
N LEU A 216 8.55 15.05 9.61
CA LEU A 216 8.90 13.88 8.84
C LEU A 216 10.35 13.94 8.36
N ASN A 217 11.06 12.82 8.50
CA ASN A 217 12.35 12.57 7.85
C ASN A 217 12.19 11.67 6.62
N TYR A 218 11.27 10.71 6.69
CA TYR A 218 11.10 9.68 5.67
C TYR A 218 9.64 9.31 5.47
N ILE A 219 9.34 8.81 4.27
CA ILE A 219 8.07 8.16 3.92
C ILE A 219 8.36 6.73 3.50
N GLY A 220 7.68 5.76 4.12
CA GLY A 220 7.59 4.37 3.68
C GLY A 220 6.27 4.16 2.94
N ILE A 221 6.32 3.59 1.75
CA ILE A 221 5.13 3.24 0.96
C ILE A 221 5.11 1.75 0.67
N ALA A 222 3.92 1.21 0.50
CA ALA A 222 3.79 -0.21 0.18
C ALA A 222 4.35 -0.52 -1.22
N HIS A 223 4.15 0.35 -2.20
CA HIS A 223 4.60 0.21 -3.59
C HIS A 223 5.59 1.31 -4.06
N PHE A 224 6.81 1.43 -3.72
CA PHE A 224 7.78 0.58 -3.09
C PHE A 224 8.80 1.40 -2.27
N GLY A 225 9.00 0.98 -1.01
CA GLY A 225 10.19 1.33 -0.24
C GLY A 225 10.10 2.59 0.64
N ILE A 226 11.24 2.95 1.24
CA ILE A 226 11.39 4.13 2.09
C ILE A 226 12.13 5.22 1.31
N HIS A 227 11.60 6.42 1.37
CA HIS A 227 12.08 7.57 0.60
C HIS A 227 12.42 8.75 1.49
N GLU A 228 13.43 9.51 1.08
CA GLU A 228 13.79 10.82 1.61
C GLU A 228 12.92 11.92 0.99
N ASN A 229 13.06 13.17 1.50
CA ASN A 229 12.34 14.33 1.00
C ASN A 229 10.80 14.23 1.07
N PRO A 230 10.25 13.85 2.24
CA PRO A 230 8.83 13.55 2.41
C PRO A 230 7.89 14.67 1.93
N TYR A 231 8.20 15.91 2.21
CA TYR A 231 7.36 17.05 1.84
C TYR A 231 7.29 17.26 0.32
N LYS A 232 8.42 17.09 -0.38
CA LYS A 232 8.45 17.15 -1.85
C LYS A 232 7.58 16.03 -2.45
N LEU A 233 7.67 14.81 -1.91
CA LEU A 233 6.89 13.68 -2.40
C LEU A 233 5.38 13.87 -2.16
N ILE A 234 4.99 14.48 -1.04
CA ILE A 234 3.60 14.85 -0.78
C ILE A 234 3.10 15.88 -1.79
N ASP A 235 3.88 16.94 -2.05
CA ASP A 235 3.55 17.95 -3.05
C ASP A 235 3.46 17.34 -4.45
N ASP A 236 4.37 16.44 -4.81
CA ASP A 236 4.37 15.73 -6.09
C ASP A 236 3.12 14.84 -6.22
N ALA A 237 2.70 14.16 -5.15
CA ALA A 237 1.49 13.35 -5.10
C ALA A 237 0.24 14.21 -5.36
N ILE A 238 0.07 15.32 -4.63
CA ILE A 238 -1.05 16.25 -4.80
C ILE A 238 -1.10 16.77 -6.24
N ASN A 239 0.04 17.24 -6.78
CA ASN A 239 0.12 17.75 -8.15
C ASN A 239 -0.21 16.66 -9.19
N SER A 240 0.21 15.43 -8.97
CA SER A 240 -0.06 14.31 -9.87
C SER A 240 -1.54 13.92 -9.87
N ILE A 241 -2.17 13.86 -8.69
CA ILE A 241 -3.62 13.62 -8.54
C ILE A 241 -4.41 14.68 -9.31
N ASP A 242 -4.08 15.95 -9.14
CA ASP A 242 -4.78 17.05 -9.81
C ASP A 242 -4.64 17.01 -11.33
N LYS A 243 -3.44 16.68 -11.81
CA LYS A 243 -3.20 16.50 -13.25
C LYS A 243 -4.05 15.37 -13.84
N TRP A 244 -4.15 14.23 -13.14
CA TRP A 244 -4.94 13.09 -13.61
C TRP A 244 -6.43 13.39 -13.57
N VAL A 245 -6.92 14.04 -12.52
CA VAL A 245 -8.32 14.49 -12.40
C VAL A 245 -8.68 15.46 -13.54
N ASN A 246 -7.85 16.45 -13.80
CA ASN A 246 -8.09 17.41 -14.88
C ASN A 246 -8.06 16.73 -16.24
N PHE A 247 -7.11 15.82 -16.49
CA PHE A 247 -7.05 15.05 -17.73
C PHE A 247 -8.38 14.29 -17.99
N VAL A 248 -8.95 13.64 -16.97
CA VAL A 248 -10.21 12.90 -17.14
C VAL A 248 -11.42 13.81 -17.36
N LYS A 249 -11.43 15.01 -16.74
CA LYS A 249 -12.45 16.02 -16.98
C LYS A 249 -12.49 16.51 -18.44
N ASP A 250 -11.34 16.50 -19.12
CA ASP A 250 -11.23 16.96 -20.51
C ASP A 250 -11.68 15.91 -21.54
N ILE A 251 -11.99 14.67 -21.11
CA ILE A 251 -12.40 13.56 -21.98
C ILE A 251 -13.66 12.85 -21.47
N PRO A 252 -14.74 13.56 -21.13
CA PRO A 252 -15.91 12.95 -20.49
C PRO A 252 -16.68 12.00 -21.43
N GLU A 253 -16.58 12.19 -22.74
CA GLU A 253 -17.32 11.43 -23.76
C GLU A 253 -16.72 10.06 -24.07
N LEU A 254 -15.47 9.80 -23.68
CA LEU A 254 -14.80 8.54 -24.00
C LEU A 254 -15.30 7.39 -23.10
N SER A 255 -15.29 6.18 -23.62
CA SER A 255 -15.44 4.97 -22.79
C SER A 255 -14.28 4.85 -21.79
N ASN A 256 -14.44 4.04 -20.72
CA ASN A 256 -13.35 3.80 -19.77
C ASN A 256 -12.09 3.23 -20.45
N GLN A 257 -12.28 2.35 -21.41
CA GLN A 257 -11.19 1.70 -22.15
C GLN A 257 -10.41 2.70 -23.01
N GLU A 258 -11.13 3.57 -23.76
CA GLU A 258 -10.50 4.62 -24.57
C GLU A 258 -9.80 5.66 -23.70
N ALA A 259 -10.44 6.08 -22.60
CA ALA A 259 -9.85 7.01 -21.64
C ALA A 259 -8.59 6.42 -20.97
N ALA A 260 -8.60 5.14 -20.59
CA ALA A 260 -7.45 4.44 -20.04
C ALA A 260 -6.26 4.41 -21.01
N LYS A 261 -6.52 4.10 -22.29
CA LYS A 261 -5.50 4.14 -23.33
C LYS A 261 -4.89 5.54 -23.48
N LYS A 262 -5.74 6.57 -23.55
CA LYS A 262 -5.28 7.97 -23.65
C LYS A 262 -4.53 8.42 -22.40
N LEU A 263 -4.98 8.04 -21.19
CA LEU A 263 -4.28 8.36 -19.96
C LEU A 263 -2.89 7.72 -19.94
N LYS A 264 -2.79 6.43 -20.31
CA LYS A 264 -1.51 5.73 -20.43
C LYS A 264 -0.56 6.41 -21.41
N GLU A 265 -1.03 6.80 -22.59
CA GLU A 265 -0.25 7.52 -23.59
C GLU A 265 0.24 8.87 -23.05
N TRP A 266 -0.66 9.64 -22.43
CA TRP A 266 -0.36 10.94 -21.86
C TRP A 266 0.65 10.85 -20.70
N VAL A 267 0.49 9.90 -19.77
CA VAL A 267 1.44 9.65 -18.68
C VAL A 267 2.81 9.28 -19.24
N THR A 268 2.85 8.38 -20.23
CA THR A 268 4.11 7.96 -20.89
C THR A 268 4.83 9.18 -21.51
N GLN A 269 4.10 10.07 -22.20
CA GLN A 269 4.69 11.28 -22.79
C GLN A 269 5.23 12.23 -21.72
N ASN A 270 4.51 12.43 -20.61
CA ASN A 270 4.96 13.26 -19.51
C ASN A 270 6.24 12.71 -18.86
N TYR A 271 6.33 11.41 -18.65
CA TYR A 271 7.52 10.78 -18.09
C TYR A 271 8.73 10.91 -19.03
N LYS A 272 8.54 10.75 -20.34
CA LYS A 272 9.58 11.02 -21.34
C LYS A 272 10.04 12.48 -21.33
N ALA A 273 9.11 13.43 -21.18
CA ALA A 273 9.44 14.85 -21.08
C ALA A 273 10.26 15.18 -19.82
N LEU A 274 10.06 14.43 -18.73
CA LEU A 274 10.88 14.49 -17.51
C LEU A 274 12.24 13.75 -17.65
N LYS A 275 12.54 13.19 -18.84
CA LYS A 275 13.76 12.42 -19.12
C LYS A 275 13.94 11.15 -18.28
N ILE A 276 12.81 10.57 -17.85
CA ILE A 276 12.81 9.27 -17.18
C ILE A 276 13.17 8.21 -18.22
N ASP A 277 14.02 7.25 -17.84
CA ASP A 277 14.48 6.21 -18.74
C ASP A 277 13.34 5.24 -19.14
N ASP A 278 13.48 4.63 -20.32
CA ASP A 278 12.43 3.78 -20.90
C ASP A 278 12.13 2.53 -20.04
N GLN A 279 13.13 2.00 -19.29
CA GLN A 279 12.91 0.84 -18.42
C GLN A 279 12.03 1.19 -17.22
N THR A 280 12.33 2.31 -16.58
CA THR A 280 11.52 2.85 -15.47
C THR A 280 10.09 3.15 -15.94
N ILE A 281 9.93 3.83 -17.09
CA ILE A 281 8.60 4.08 -17.68
C ILE A 281 7.87 2.76 -17.93
N SER A 282 8.55 1.76 -18.52
CA SER A 282 7.95 0.45 -18.77
C SER A 282 7.45 -0.21 -17.49
N ASN A 283 8.21 -0.13 -16.40
CA ASN A 283 7.82 -0.68 -15.10
C ASN A 283 6.51 -0.05 -14.61
N TYR A 284 6.39 1.29 -14.63
CA TYR A 284 5.16 1.97 -14.24
C TYR A 284 3.97 1.61 -15.14
N MET A 285 4.19 1.55 -16.47
CA MET A 285 3.12 1.25 -17.42
C MET A 285 2.61 -0.19 -17.39
N GLN A 286 3.47 -1.15 -17.02
CA GLN A 286 3.09 -2.56 -16.89
C GLN A 286 2.41 -2.87 -15.55
N ASN A 287 2.73 -2.10 -14.53
CA ASN A 287 2.29 -2.36 -13.16
C ASN A 287 1.05 -1.54 -12.77
N SER A 288 0.52 -0.72 -13.68
CA SER A 288 -0.65 0.14 -13.42
C SER A 288 -1.86 -0.35 -14.20
N ASN A 289 -2.97 -0.57 -13.49
CA ASN A 289 -4.25 -0.83 -14.12
C ASN A 289 -4.96 0.48 -14.46
N PHE A 290 -4.71 1.02 -15.67
CA PHE A 290 -5.26 2.31 -16.10
C PHE A 290 -6.79 2.32 -16.23
N GLU A 291 -7.45 1.19 -16.51
CA GLU A 291 -8.93 1.13 -16.54
C GLU A 291 -9.50 1.31 -15.14
N MET A 292 -8.90 0.67 -14.14
CA MET A 292 -9.24 0.86 -12.72
C MET A 292 -9.04 2.32 -12.29
N GLN A 293 -7.92 2.95 -12.69
CA GLN A 293 -7.66 4.35 -12.38
C GLN A 293 -8.71 5.28 -12.98
N ILE A 294 -9.10 5.09 -14.24
CA ILE A 294 -10.16 5.87 -14.90
C ILE A 294 -11.49 5.69 -14.17
N TRP A 295 -11.81 4.47 -13.76
CA TRP A 295 -13.05 4.21 -13.03
C TRP A 295 -13.07 4.95 -11.69
N GLY A 296 -12.00 4.87 -10.89
CA GLY A 296 -11.88 5.60 -9.64
C GLY A 296 -11.94 7.11 -9.82
N LEU A 297 -11.20 7.65 -10.80
CA LEU A 297 -11.24 9.07 -11.13
C LEU A 297 -12.64 9.57 -11.49
N ARG A 298 -13.36 8.86 -12.34
CA ARG A 298 -14.72 9.21 -12.73
C ARG A 298 -15.71 9.16 -11.58
N ASN A 299 -15.63 8.14 -10.74
CA ASN A 299 -16.46 8.04 -9.55
C ASN A 299 -16.26 9.23 -8.60
N SER A 300 -15.04 9.73 -8.49
CA SER A 300 -14.73 10.88 -7.62
C SER A 300 -15.23 12.23 -8.16
N LEU A 301 -15.71 12.28 -9.41
CA LEU A 301 -16.25 13.50 -10.07
C LEU A 301 -17.78 13.60 -9.96
N ILE A 302 -18.45 12.55 -9.48
CA ILE A 302 -19.90 12.49 -9.26
C ILE A 302 -20.22 12.96 -7.85
#